data_755309a52c69eebc9eda884b854e19c2
#
_entry.id   755309a52c69eebc9eda884b854e19c2
#
_cell.length_a   1.000
_cell.length_b   1.000
_cell.length_c   1.000
_cell.angle_alpha   90.00
_cell.angle_beta   90.00
_cell.angle_gamma   90.00
#
_symmetry.space_group_name_H-M   'P 1'
#
loop_
_entity.id
_entity.type
_entity.pdbx_description
1 polymer ?
#
loop_
_entity_poly.entity_id
_entity_poly.type
_entity_poly.pdbx_seq_one_letter_code
_entity_poly.pdbx_strand_id
1 'polypeptide(L)'
;MTTGVGATSPTPRRGQTKPATANNPSDQSKGSTEDGLGASVGQNVRAERKRQGISVRQLAKRLGVSASFISQFELGQSKAAVNTLFAIATELNLSLDELLGSTVNTNHSNGAASARPRRLTDTGNQTAFGEYLQLQSGVRWKRLVDTSPDHHVQFLITEYDPGSDSAPGDAPQRHPGNDYGYVLEGTLTIEIDGRRRNLTAGEAIHMRGDIPHRLRNLSDKLVRAVWFVVT
;
A
#
# COMPACT_ATOMS: atom_id res chain seq x y z
N MET A 1 65.41 -25.58 47.13
CA MET A 1 65.08 -26.43 48.29
C MET A 1 63.61 -26.78 48.13
N THR A 2 63.41 -28.00 47.73
CA THR A 2 62.56 -29.07 48.32
C THR A 2 61.08 -28.87 48.21
N THR A 3 60.50 -29.59 47.28
CA THR A 3 59.75 -30.87 47.42
C THR A 3 58.34 -30.67 47.92
N GLY A 4 57.35 -31.12 47.26
CA GLY A 4 56.72 -32.39 47.34
C GLY A 4 55.43 -32.54 46.56
N VAL A 5 55.42 -33.55 45.90
CA VAL A 5 54.48 -34.47 45.23
C VAL A 5 53.18 -34.72 46.01
N GLY A 6 52.09 -34.88 45.31
CA GLY A 6 50.85 -35.43 45.83
C GLY A 6 49.82 -35.63 44.75
N ALA A 7 49.88 -36.77 44.06
CA ALA A 7 48.84 -37.22 43.14
C ALA A 7 47.66 -37.86 43.88
N THR A 8 46.46 -37.70 43.46
CA THR A 8 45.39 -38.72 43.48
C THR A 8 44.31 -38.45 42.40
N SER A 9 44.10 -39.52 41.70
CA SER A 9 43.13 -39.67 40.58
C SER A 9 41.69 -39.95 41.04
N PRO A 10 40.76 -40.33 40.16
CA PRO A 10 39.51 -39.54 39.82
C PRO A 10 38.25 -40.28 40.22
N THR A 11 37.11 -39.59 40.20
CA THR A 11 35.80 -40.29 40.20
C THR A 11 34.72 -39.45 39.55
N PRO A 12 33.55 -39.99 39.15
CA PRO A 12 33.11 -39.92 37.78
C PRO A 12 31.97 -38.90 37.51
N ARG A 13 31.79 -38.59 36.24
CA ARG A 13 30.76 -37.81 35.61
C ARG A 13 29.33 -38.28 35.99
N ARG A 14 28.52 -37.35 36.45
CA ARG A 14 27.06 -37.44 36.43
C ARG A 14 26.54 -36.52 35.35
N GLY A 15 25.75 -37.07 34.40
CA GLY A 15 25.23 -36.40 33.25
C GLY A 15 24.30 -35.24 33.64
N GLN A 16 24.54 -34.10 33.02
CA GLN A 16 23.59 -32.99 32.99
C GLN A 16 22.81 -33.04 31.68
N THR A 17 21.55 -33.35 31.79
CA THR A 17 20.54 -33.23 30.74
C THR A 17 20.36 -31.76 30.44
N LYS A 18 20.56 -31.40 29.18
CA LYS A 18 20.29 -30.10 28.58
C LYS A 18 18.77 -29.85 28.58
N PRO A 19 18.24 -28.70 29.05
CA PRO A 19 16.83 -28.40 28.88
C PRO A 19 16.57 -28.05 27.42
N ALA A 20 15.51 -28.62 26.86
CA ALA A 20 15.00 -28.36 25.54
C ALA A 20 14.53 -26.90 25.49
N THR A 21 15.05 -26.13 24.54
CA THR A 21 14.53 -24.81 24.16
C THR A 21 13.16 -25.02 23.56
N ALA A 22 12.14 -24.52 24.26
CA ALA A 22 10.79 -24.38 23.75
C ALA A 22 10.81 -23.36 22.59
N ASN A 23 10.57 -23.82 21.38
CA ASN A 23 10.25 -22.98 20.24
C ASN A 23 8.91 -22.28 20.51
N ASN A 24 8.95 -20.97 20.64
CA ASN A 24 7.78 -20.11 20.72
C ASN A 24 7.30 -19.84 19.27
N PRO A 25 6.09 -20.23 18.85
CA PRO A 25 5.62 -20.07 17.47
C PRO A 25 4.91 -18.73 17.22
N SER A 26 5.37 -17.61 17.80
CA SER A 26 4.64 -16.34 17.75
C SER A 26 5.28 -15.25 16.87
N ASP A 27 6.22 -15.56 15.97
CA ASP A 27 6.87 -14.53 15.14
C ASP A 27 6.78 -14.76 13.61
N GLN A 28 5.78 -15.51 13.14
CA GLN A 28 5.58 -15.71 11.68
C GLN A 28 4.29 -15.10 11.11
N SER A 29 3.54 -14.30 11.85
CA SER A 29 2.26 -13.77 11.35
C SER A 29 2.27 -12.33 10.85
N LYS A 30 3.40 -11.62 10.85
CA LYS A 30 3.47 -10.21 10.41
C LYS A 30 3.79 -9.99 8.93
N GLY A 31 4.26 -11.00 8.21
CA GLY A 31 4.64 -10.85 6.80
C GLY A 31 3.56 -11.19 5.77
N SER A 32 2.51 -11.90 6.15
CA SER A 32 1.58 -12.49 5.18
C SER A 32 0.34 -11.65 4.83
N THR A 33 0.02 -10.64 5.62
CA THR A 33 -1.15 -9.76 5.38
C THR A 33 -0.82 -8.53 4.51
N GLU A 34 0.38 -7.96 4.67
CA GLU A 34 0.79 -6.79 3.87
C GLU A 34 1.02 -7.12 2.38
N ASP A 35 1.40 -8.36 2.07
CA ASP A 35 1.57 -8.82 0.67
C ASP A 35 0.22 -9.16 0.01
N GLY A 36 -0.84 -9.40 0.77
CA GLY A 36 -2.15 -9.80 0.27
C GLY A 36 -2.85 -8.71 -0.55
N LEU A 37 -2.84 -7.47 -0.10
CA LEU A 37 -3.51 -6.36 -0.79
C LEU A 37 -2.78 -5.98 -2.08
N GLY A 38 -1.45 -5.97 -2.08
CA GLY A 38 -0.67 -5.75 -3.29
C GLY A 38 -0.90 -6.81 -4.35
N ALA A 39 -1.01 -8.08 -3.95
CA ALA A 39 -1.34 -9.17 -4.84
C ALA A 39 -2.75 -9.04 -5.42
N SER A 40 -3.74 -8.59 -4.65
CA SER A 40 -5.10 -8.37 -5.15
C SER A 40 -5.17 -7.25 -6.18
N VAL A 41 -4.46 -6.15 -5.97
CA VAL A 41 -4.36 -5.04 -6.94
C VAL A 41 -3.77 -5.53 -8.26
N GLY A 42 -2.68 -6.28 -8.22
CA GLY A 42 -2.07 -6.89 -9.41
C GLY A 42 -3.02 -7.83 -10.16
N GLN A 43 -3.80 -8.63 -9.44
CA GLN A 43 -4.80 -9.52 -10.00
C GLN A 43 -5.95 -8.76 -10.69
N ASN A 44 -6.41 -7.65 -10.11
CA ASN A 44 -7.45 -6.80 -10.70
C ASN A 44 -6.97 -6.19 -12.03
N VAL A 45 -5.74 -5.66 -12.04
CA VAL A 45 -5.11 -5.16 -13.28
C VAL A 45 -5.02 -6.25 -14.34
N ARG A 46 -4.58 -7.46 -13.96
CA ARG A 46 -4.49 -8.60 -14.88
C ARG A 46 -5.84 -9.00 -15.45
N ALA A 47 -6.87 -9.05 -14.61
CA ALA A 47 -8.22 -9.42 -15.00
C ALA A 47 -8.76 -8.44 -16.04
N GLU A 48 -8.67 -7.13 -15.74
CA GLU A 48 -9.16 -6.08 -16.63
C GLU A 48 -8.38 -5.98 -17.92
N ARG A 49 -7.05 -6.02 -17.87
CA ARG A 49 -6.21 -6.07 -19.06
C ARG A 49 -6.59 -7.21 -19.99
N LYS A 50 -6.82 -8.41 -19.42
CA LYS A 50 -7.26 -9.59 -20.22
C LYS A 50 -8.66 -9.40 -20.78
N ARG A 51 -9.58 -8.82 -20.02
CA ARG A 51 -10.95 -8.53 -20.47
C ARG A 51 -10.94 -7.60 -21.68
N GLN A 52 -10.02 -6.64 -21.71
CA GLN A 52 -9.83 -5.73 -22.84
C GLN A 52 -8.97 -6.32 -23.99
N GLY A 53 -8.48 -7.57 -23.87
CA GLY A 53 -7.65 -8.19 -24.89
C GLY A 53 -6.25 -7.56 -25.04
N ILE A 54 -5.80 -6.79 -24.06
CA ILE A 54 -4.50 -6.11 -24.09
C ILE A 54 -3.41 -7.08 -23.62
N SER A 55 -2.32 -7.23 -24.38
CA SER A 55 -1.17 -8.02 -23.95
C SER A 55 -0.31 -7.28 -22.92
N VAL A 56 0.46 -8.00 -22.09
CA VAL A 56 1.42 -7.41 -21.14
C VAL A 56 2.37 -6.43 -21.85
N ARG A 57 2.86 -6.78 -23.05
CA ARG A 57 3.76 -5.92 -23.83
C ARG A 57 3.08 -4.64 -24.30
N GLN A 58 1.81 -4.73 -24.71
CA GLN A 58 1.04 -3.55 -25.12
C GLN A 58 0.80 -2.61 -23.96
N LEU A 59 0.36 -3.12 -22.81
CA LEU A 59 0.16 -2.29 -21.61
C LEU A 59 1.48 -1.64 -21.20
N ALA A 60 2.55 -2.39 -21.11
CA ALA A 60 3.87 -1.87 -20.75
C ALA A 60 4.33 -0.75 -21.69
N LYS A 61 4.16 -0.93 -23.02
CA LYS A 61 4.49 0.10 -24.03
C LYS A 61 3.70 1.39 -23.82
N ARG A 62 2.40 1.29 -23.55
CA ARG A 62 1.50 2.44 -23.35
C ARG A 62 1.87 3.22 -22.07
N LEU A 63 2.30 2.50 -21.04
CA LEU A 63 2.70 3.08 -19.75
C LEU A 63 4.17 3.54 -19.70
N GLY A 64 4.96 3.25 -20.75
CA GLY A 64 6.39 3.57 -20.75
C GLY A 64 7.23 2.76 -19.74
N VAL A 65 6.77 1.55 -19.36
CA VAL A 65 7.46 0.67 -18.41
C VAL A 65 7.89 -0.65 -19.09
N SER A 66 8.68 -1.46 -18.38
CA SER A 66 9.07 -2.77 -18.91
C SER A 66 7.93 -3.80 -18.84
N ALA A 67 7.87 -4.73 -19.80
CA ALA A 67 6.92 -5.83 -19.75
C ALA A 67 7.15 -6.76 -18.55
N SER A 68 8.40 -6.89 -18.11
CA SER A 68 8.76 -7.63 -16.90
C SER A 68 8.14 -7.00 -15.65
N PHE A 69 8.19 -5.67 -15.53
CA PHE A 69 7.55 -4.96 -14.43
C PHE A 69 6.04 -5.24 -14.38
N ILE A 70 5.32 -5.09 -15.50
CA ILE A 70 3.87 -5.37 -15.54
C ILE A 70 3.58 -6.82 -15.14
N SER A 71 4.37 -7.78 -15.65
CA SER A 71 4.19 -9.20 -15.31
C SER A 71 4.38 -9.46 -13.81
N GLN A 72 5.44 -8.91 -13.22
CA GLN A 72 5.73 -9.06 -11.79
C GLN A 72 4.70 -8.34 -10.92
N PHE A 73 4.24 -7.16 -11.35
CA PHE A 73 3.19 -6.41 -10.66
C PHE A 73 1.87 -7.19 -10.64
N GLU A 74 1.44 -7.75 -11.78
CA GLU A 74 0.24 -8.59 -11.86
C GLU A 74 0.31 -9.87 -11.00
N LEU A 75 1.52 -10.33 -10.67
CA LEU A 75 1.75 -11.46 -9.78
C LEU A 75 1.94 -11.05 -8.30
N GLY A 76 1.88 -9.76 -7.98
CA GLY A 76 2.15 -9.24 -6.64
C GLY A 76 3.64 -9.29 -6.24
N GLN A 77 4.54 -9.54 -7.18
CA GLN A 77 5.99 -9.66 -6.96
C GLN A 77 6.74 -8.33 -7.08
N SER A 78 6.05 -7.27 -7.50
CA SER A 78 6.59 -5.92 -7.62
C SER A 78 5.58 -4.90 -7.14
N LYS A 79 6.06 -3.81 -6.54
CA LYS A 79 5.24 -2.69 -6.09
C LYS A 79 5.26 -1.59 -7.14
N ALA A 80 4.12 -0.93 -7.35
CA ALA A 80 4.03 0.24 -8.20
C ALA A 80 4.18 1.52 -7.38
N ALA A 81 4.68 2.58 -8.00
CA ALA A 81 4.61 3.93 -7.45
C ALA A 81 3.19 4.50 -7.65
N VAL A 82 2.86 5.55 -6.91
CA VAL A 82 1.54 6.20 -6.98
C VAL A 82 1.21 6.63 -8.40
N ASN A 83 2.14 7.32 -9.06
CA ASN A 83 1.98 7.77 -10.46
C ASN A 83 1.74 6.59 -11.43
N THR A 84 2.39 5.45 -11.18
CA THR A 84 2.21 4.24 -12.01
C THR A 84 0.82 3.62 -11.81
N LEU A 85 0.30 3.61 -10.58
CA LEU A 85 -1.06 3.12 -10.32
C LEU A 85 -2.11 3.98 -11.01
N PHE A 86 -2.00 5.31 -10.93
CA PHE A 86 -2.89 6.20 -11.66
C PHE A 86 -2.79 6.04 -13.17
N ALA A 87 -1.57 5.86 -13.70
CA ALA A 87 -1.38 5.61 -15.12
C ALA A 87 -2.03 4.27 -15.58
N ILE A 88 -1.90 3.21 -14.77
CA ILE A 88 -2.56 1.92 -15.04
C ILE A 88 -4.09 2.08 -15.01
N ALA A 89 -4.63 2.75 -13.98
CA ALA A 89 -6.06 2.99 -13.85
C ALA A 89 -6.60 3.75 -15.06
N THR A 90 -5.94 4.85 -15.45
CA THR A 90 -6.31 5.65 -16.63
C THR A 90 -6.25 4.83 -17.92
N GLU A 91 -5.18 4.07 -18.14
CA GLU A 91 -4.98 3.30 -19.37
C GLU A 91 -6.00 2.16 -19.53
N LEU A 92 -6.40 1.55 -18.42
CA LEU A 92 -7.41 0.48 -18.40
C LEU A 92 -8.83 1.01 -18.19
N ASN A 93 -9.01 2.33 -18.10
CA ASN A 93 -10.30 2.97 -17.79
C ASN A 93 -10.96 2.38 -16.54
N LEU A 94 -10.15 2.18 -15.49
CA LEU A 94 -10.58 1.77 -14.17
C LEU A 94 -10.65 2.98 -13.24
N SER A 95 -11.63 2.99 -12.35
CA SER A 95 -11.56 3.83 -11.16
C SER A 95 -10.47 3.29 -10.21
N LEU A 96 -9.98 4.14 -9.33
CA LEU A 96 -9.02 3.69 -8.32
C LEU A 96 -9.66 2.67 -7.34
N ASP A 97 -10.99 2.73 -7.13
CA ASP A 97 -11.75 1.76 -6.35
C ASP A 97 -11.74 0.36 -6.98
N GLU A 98 -11.99 0.29 -8.27
CA GLU A 98 -11.94 -0.96 -9.03
C GLU A 98 -10.52 -1.54 -9.03
N LEU A 99 -9.52 -0.66 -9.18
CA LEU A 99 -8.12 -1.07 -9.13
C LEU A 99 -7.74 -1.66 -7.77
N LEU A 100 -8.13 -0.99 -6.67
CA LEU A 100 -7.81 -1.39 -5.30
C LEU A 100 -8.67 -2.56 -4.81
N GLY A 101 -9.69 -2.94 -5.57
CA GLY A 101 -10.63 -4.00 -5.21
C GLY A 101 -11.57 -3.54 -4.10
N SER A 102 -12.76 -3.05 -4.47
CA SER A 102 -13.87 -3.00 -3.51
C SER A 102 -14.18 -4.42 -3.10
N THR A 103 -13.97 -4.77 -1.83
CA THR A 103 -14.44 -6.05 -1.28
C THR A 103 -15.96 -6.02 -1.09
N VAL A 104 -16.68 -5.65 -2.12
CA VAL A 104 -18.10 -5.98 -2.18
C VAL A 104 -18.16 -7.45 -2.53
N ASN A 105 -18.33 -8.27 -1.53
CA ASN A 105 -18.74 -9.66 -1.70
C ASN A 105 -20.03 -9.66 -2.53
N THR A 106 -19.90 -9.72 -3.86
CA THR A 106 -21.02 -9.95 -4.75
C THR A 106 -21.41 -11.43 -4.69
N ASN A 107 -21.90 -11.86 -3.54
CA ASN A 107 -22.88 -12.93 -3.52
C ASN A 107 -24.16 -12.34 -4.12
N HIS A 108 -24.20 -12.22 -5.44
CA HIS A 108 -25.43 -12.04 -6.18
C HIS A 108 -26.24 -13.33 -6.10
N SER A 109 -26.94 -13.52 -4.97
CA SER A 109 -28.17 -14.26 -5.01
C SER A 109 -29.20 -13.37 -5.68
N ASN A 110 -29.69 -13.80 -6.86
CA ASN A 110 -30.82 -13.21 -7.56
C ASN A 110 -31.99 -12.96 -6.60
N GLY A 111 -32.27 -11.70 -6.31
CA GLY A 111 -33.40 -11.29 -5.50
C GLY A 111 -33.54 -9.78 -5.60
N ALA A 112 -34.48 -9.32 -6.41
CA ALA A 112 -34.90 -7.93 -6.45
C ALA A 112 -35.25 -7.45 -5.04
N ALA A 113 -34.42 -6.65 -4.41
CA ALA A 113 -34.66 -6.04 -3.12
C ALA A 113 -34.40 -4.53 -3.21
N SER A 114 -35.49 -3.80 -3.23
CA SER A 114 -35.75 -2.44 -2.82
C SER A 114 -34.55 -1.77 -2.11
N ALA A 115 -34.02 -0.72 -2.73
CA ALA A 115 -33.06 0.20 -2.15
C ALA A 115 -33.68 0.91 -0.93
N ARG A 116 -33.43 0.37 0.27
CA ARG A 116 -33.64 1.11 1.53
C ARG A 116 -32.35 1.87 1.86
N PRO A 117 -32.41 3.15 2.25
CA PRO A 117 -31.23 3.86 2.73
C PRO A 117 -30.64 3.15 3.95
N ARG A 118 -29.41 2.72 3.86
CA ARG A 118 -28.66 2.09 4.96
C ARG A 118 -28.56 3.09 6.11
N ARG A 119 -29.07 2.73 7.27
CA ARG A 119 -28.92 3.53 8.48
C ARG A 119 -27.44 3.55 8.89
N LEU A 120 -26.96 4.69 9.39
CA LEU A 120 -25.61 4.89 9.97
C LEU A 120 -25.23 3.93 11.12
N THR A 121 -26.15 3.07 11.56
CA THR A 121 -25.95 2.10 12.63
C THR A 121 -25.47 0.73 12.15
N ASP A 122 -25.28 0.55 10.84
CA ASP A 122 -24.78 -0.71 10.30
C ASP A 122 -23.24 -0.73 10.41
N THR A 123 -22.75 -0.97 11.64
CA THR A 123 -21.33 -1.22 11.95
C THR A 123 -20.89 -2.60 11.48
N GLY A 124 -21.43 -3.05 10.36
CA GLY A 124 -21.07 -4.31 9.71
C GLY A 124 -19.61 -4.27 9.29
N ASN A 125 -18.80 -4.92 10.07
CA ASN A 125 -17.46 -5.42 9.75
C ASN A 125 -16.44 -4.40 9.21
N GLN A 126 -16.03 -3.44 10.05
CA GLN A 126 -14.95 -2.48 9.76
C GLN A 126 -13.55 -3.12 9.74
N THR A 127 -13.41 -4.43 9.84
CA THR A 127 -12.12 -5.11 9.93
C THR A 127 -11.38 -5.26 8.59
N ALA A 128 -12.06 -5.05 7.46
CA ALA A 128 -11.41 -5.12 6.14
C ALA A 128 -10.60 -3.86 5.76
N PHE A 129 -10.75 -2.75 6.48
CA PHE A 129 -10.05 -1.49 6.20
C PHE A 129 -8.71 -1.34 6.95
N GLY A 130 -8.19 -2.43 7.54
CA GLY A 130 -7.02 -2.42 8.43
C GLY A 130 -5.67 -2.43 7.74
N GLU A 131 -5.60 -2.79 6.47
CA GLU A 131 -4.33 -3.06 5.81
C GLU A 131 -3.82 -1.88 4.98
N TYR A 132 -2.51 -1.67 5.03
CA TYR A 132 -1.82 -0.70 4.18
C TYR A 132 -1.43 -1.33 2.86
N LEU A 133 -1.79 -0.71 1.75
CA LEU A 133 -1.18 -1.00 0.46
C LEU A 133 0.23 -0.41 0.44
N GLN A 134 1.22 -1.26 0.38
CA GLN A 134 2.62 -0.87 0.25
C GLN A 134 2.91 -0.47 -1.20
N LEU A 135 3.29 0.78 -1.40
CA LEU A 135 3.69 1.28 -2.70
C LEU A 135 5.22 1.35 -2.81
N GLN A 136 5.71 1.55 -4.02
CA GLN A 136 7.12 1.81 -4.24
C GLN A 136 7.55 3.11 -3.54
N SER A 137 8.84 3.24 -3.23
CA SER A 137 9.43 4.46 -2.66
C SER A 137 8.91 4.86 -1.29
N GLY A 138 8.49 3.90 -0.45
CA GLY A 138 8.16 4.15 0.94
C GLY A 138 6.84 4.88 1.17
N VAL A 139 5.94 4.88 0.19
CA VAL A 139 4.57 5.39 0.33
C VAL A 139 3.64 4.24 0.69
N ARG A 140 2.74 4.47 1.65
CA ARG A 140 1.72 3.50 2.05
C ARG A 140 0.34 4.13 2.04
N TRP A 141 -0.64 3.42 1.50
CA TRP A 141 -2.04 3.82 1.49
C TRP A 141 -2.90 2.92 2.34
N LYS A 142 -3.78 3.52 3.10
CA LYS A 142 -4.85 2.83 3.82
C LYS A 142 -6.17 3.48 3.49
N ARG A 143 -7.11 2.70 2.96
CA ARG A 143 -8.48 3.18 2.74
C ARG A 143 -9.17 3.34 4.09
N LEU A 144 -9.87 4.46 4.29
CA LEU A 144 -10.60 4.76 5.51
C LEU A 144 -12.07 4.35 5.46
N VAL A 145 -12.65 4.40 4.27
CA VAL A 145 -14.07 4.11 4.04
C VAL A 145 -14.21 3.36 2.73
N ASP A 146 -15.12 2.41 2.69
CA ASP A 146 -15.55 1.80 1.43
C ASP A 146 -16.52 2.77 0.74
N THR A 147 -16.12 3.24 -0.41
CA THR A 147 -16.94 4.14 -1.22
C THR A 147 -17.64 3.31 -2.30
N SER A 148 -18.90 3.60 -2.56
CA SER A 148 -19.59 2.95 -3.67
C SER A 148 -18.84 3.24 -4.97
N PRO A 149 -18.69 2.25 -5.88
CA PRO A 149 -18.05 2.46 -7.18
C PRO A 149 -18.63 3.62 -7.98
N ASP A 150 -19.92 3.95 -7.76
CA ASP A 150 -20.63 5.04 -8.43
C ASP A 150 -20.18 6.44 -7.98
N HIS A 151 -19.45 6.55 -6.89
CA HIS A 151 -19.10 7.86 -6.31
C HIS A 151 -17.73 8.37 -6.74
N HIS A 152 -16.88 7.55 -7.34
CA HIS A 152 -15.53 7.93 -7.81
C HIS A 152 -14.71 8.72 -6.77
N VAL A 153 -14.84 8.34 -5.49
CA VAL A 153 -14.22 9.01 -4.36
C VAL A 153 -13.34 8.05 -3.58
N GLN A 154 -12.11 8.47 -3.29
CA GLN A 154 -11.21 7.77 -2.38
C GLN A 154 -11.01 8.57 -1.12
N PHE A 155 -11.12 7.93 0.04
CA PHE A 155 -10.81 8.53 1.31
C PHE A 155 -9.68 7.70 1.98
N LEU A 156 -8.47 8.26 1.99
CA LEU A 156 -7.23 7.55 2.28
C LEU A 156 -6.46 8.21 3.42
N ILE A 157 -5.86 7.39 4.29
CA ILE A 157 -4.63 7.81 4.99
C ILE A 157 -3.45 7.40 4.12
N THR A 158 -2.52 8.32 3.96
CA THR A 158 -1.24 8.07 3.31
C THR A 158 -0.11 8.32 4.30
N GLU A 159 0.78 7.37 4.38
CA GLU A 159 2.03 7.48 5.13
C GLU A 159 3.20 7.60 4.15
N TYR A 160 4.10 8.50 4.47
CA TYR A 160 5.30 8.80 3.70
C TYR A 160 6.52 8.57 4.59
N ASP A 161 7.25 7.49 4.34
CA ASP A 161 8.51 7.22 5.03
C ASP A 161 9.55 8.32 4.74
N PRO A 162 10.59 8.50 5.57
CA PRO A 162 11.71 9.38 5.25
C PRO A 162 12.27 9.12 3.85
N GLY A 163 12.42 10.19 3.04
CA GLY A 163 12.91 10.09 1.66
C GLY A 163 11.91 9.54 0.64
N SER A 164 10.64 9.30 1.04
CA SER A 164 9.62 8.77 0.12
C SER A 164 9.20 9.77 -0.96
N ASP A 165 8.76 9.23 -2.10
CA ASP A 165 8.35 9.99 -3.28
C ASP A 165 7.15 9.31 -3.96
N SER A 166 6.05 10.03 -4.18
CA SER A 166 4.85 9.52 -4.84
C SER A 166 5.07 9.24 -6.34
N ALA A 167 6.06 9.87 -6.94
CA ALA A 167 6.37 9.77 -8.35
C ALA A 167 7.89 9.69 -8.56
N PRO A 168 8.54 8.59 -8.16
CA PRO A 168 9.98 8.41 -8.35
C PRO A 168 10.33 8.44 -9.85
N GLY A 169 11.42 9.10 -10.18
CA GLY A 169 11.84 9.35 -11.57
C GLY A 169 11.39 10.72 -12.08
N ASP A 170 11.36 10.89 -13.40
CA ASP A 170 11.19 12.20 -14.02
C ASP A 170 9.72 12.59 -14.25
N ALA A 171 8.81 11.62 -14.30
CA ALA A 171 7.39 11.86 -14.58
C ALA A 171 6.60 12.12 -13.30
N PRO A 172 6.11 13.35 -13.05
CA PRO A 172 5.18 13.64 -11.98
C PRO A 172 3.86 12.88 -12.19
N GLN A 173 3.10 12.70 -11.12
CA GLN A 173 1.78 12.07 -11.24
C GLN A 173 0.78 13.03 -11.87
N ARG A 174 -0.17 12.47 -12.61
CA ARG A 174 -1.35 13.12 -13.16
C ARG A 174 -2.51 12.13 -13.13
N HIS A 175 -3.70 12.60 -12.82
CA HIS A 175 -4.94 11.82 -12.89
C HIS A 175 -6.14 12.73 -13.08
N PRO A 176 -7.29 12.24 -13.53
CA PRO A 176 -8.53 13.00 -13.54
C PRO A 176 -8.94 13.44 -12.13
N GLY A 177 -9.72 14.52 -12.03
CA GLY A 177 -10.39 14.92 -10.81
C GLY A 177 -9.59 15.86 -9.91
N ASN A 178 -9.87 15.80 -8.61
CA ASN A 178 -9.36 16.73 -7.62
C ASN A 178 -8.89 16.01 -6.37
N ASP A 179 -7.80 16.50 -5.78
CA ASP A 179 -7.23 16.05 -4.52
C ASP A 179 -7.42 17.09 -3.43
N TYR A 180 -7.96 16.65 -2.31
CA TYR A 180 -8.06 17.43 -1.09
C TYR A 180 -7.21 16.75 -0.03
N GLY A 181 -6.15 17.42 0.42
CA GLY A 181 -5.18 16.89 1.38
C GLY A 181 -5.19 17.65 2.69
N TYR A 182 -4.94 16.92 3.79
CA TYR A 182 -4.73 17.49 5.11
C TYR A 182 -3.59 16.75 5.80
N VAL A 183 -2.56 17.47 6.23
CA VAL A 183 -1.40 16.87 6.91
C VAL A 183 -1.75 16.67 8.39
N LEU A 184 -1.68 15.43 8.83
CA LEU A 184 -1.90 15.04 10.22
C LEU A 184 -0.63 15.15 11.07
N GLU A 185 0.51 14.80 10.46
CA GLU A 185 1.80 14.71 11.16
C GLU A 185 2.96 14.97 10.21
N GLY A 186 3.97 15.69 10.69
CA GLY A 186 5.19 15.98 9.95
C GLY A 186 5.06 17.14 8.95
N THR A 187 5.93 17.14 7.95
CA THR A 187 5.97 18.15 6.88
C THR A 187 6.04 17.45 5.52
N LEU A 188 5.00 17.61 4.73
CA LEU A 188 4.90 17.08 3.37
C LEU A 188 5.33 18.14 2.37
N THR A 189 6.33 17.84 1.55
CA THR A 189 6.72 18.67 0.42
C THR A 189 5.87 18.33 -0.79
N ILE A 190 5.15 19.30 -1.33
CA ILE A 190 4.32 19.18 -2.52
C ILE A 190 4.94 20.02 -3.63
N GLU A 191 5.08 19.42 -4.80
CA GLU A 191 5.48 20.09 -6.03
C GLU A 191 4.32 20.05 -7.01
N ILE A 192 3.84 21.22 -7.45
CA ILE A 192 2.73 21.38 -8.39
C ILE A 192 3.22 22.27 -9.52
N ASP A 193 3.17 21.77 -10.75
CA ASP A 193 3.63 22.49 -11.95
C ASP A 193 5.03 23.08 -11.78
N GLY A 194 5.94 22.28 -11.20
CA GLY A 194 7.32 22.67 -10.90
C GLY A 194 7.50 23.63 -9.71
N ARG A 195 6.42 24.09 -9.07
CA ARG A 195 6.47 24.96 -7.88
C ARG A 195 6.39 24.12 -6.62
N ARG A 196 7.32 24.34 -5.71
CA ARG A 196 7.42 23.59 -4.45
C ARG A 196 6.79 24.36 -3.29
N ARG A 197 6.03 23.65 -2.48
CA ARG A 197 5.44 24.13 -1.22
C ARG A 197 5.57 23.05 -0.14
N ASN A 198 5.83 23.44 1.09
CA ASN A 198 5.75 22.57 2.25
C ASN A 198 4.42 22.78 2.95
N LEU A 199 3.77 21.69 3.33
CA LEU A 199 2.62 21.67 4.21
C LEU A 199 3.02 21.00 5.51
N THR A 200 2.76 21.69 6.62
CA THR A 200 2.99 21.17 7.97
C THR A 200 1.71 20.58 8.55
N ALA A 201 1.83 19.86 9.67
CA ALA A 201 0.67 19.34 10.38
C ALA A 201 -0.35 20.44 10.67
N GLY A 202 -1.63 20.19 10.38
CA GLY A 202 -2.72 21.16 10.51
C GLY A 202 -3.03 21.94 9.22
N GLU A 203 -2.19 21.86 8.19
CA GLU A 203 -2.43 22.55 6.93
C GLU A 203 -3.14 21.64 5.91
N ALA A 204 -3.96 22.29 5.06
CA ALA A 204 -4.72 21.66 4.00
C ALA A 204 -4.33 22.21 2.63
N ILE A 205 -4.61 21.42 1.60
CA ILE A 205 -4.45 21.80 0.20
C ILE A 205 -5.60 21.24 -0.64
N HIS A 206 -5.99 22.00 -1.65
CA HIS A 206 -6.75 21.51 -2.79
C HIS A 206 -5.88 21.65 -4.04
N MET A 207 -5.85 20.62 -4.87
CA MET A 207 -5.17 20.63 -6.16
C MET A 207 -5.97 19.84 -7.20
N ARG A 208 -5.82 20.23 -8.46
CA ARG A 208 -6.36 19.46 -9.58
C ARG A 208 -5.41 18.32 -9.91
N GLY A 209 -5.95 17.12 -10.07
CA GLY A 209 -5.17 15.94 -10.39
C GLY A 209 -4.53 15.97 -11.79
N ASP A 210 -5.15 16.70 -12.75
CA ASP A 210 -4.64 16.86 -14.12
C ASP A 210 -3.41 17.79 -14.24
N ILE A 211 -3.11 18.55 -13.18
CA ILE A 211 -1.88 19.33 -13.10
C ILE A 211 -0.73 18.43 -12.60
N PRO A 212 0.46 18.47 -13.24
CA PRO A 212 1.60 17.67 -12.77
C PRO A 212 1.91 17.94 -11.31
N HIS A 213 1.93 16.91 -10.50
CA HIS A 213 2.22 17.06 -9.09
C HIS A 213 3.04 15.89 -8.54
N ARG A 214 3.72 16.14 -7.42
CA ARG A 214 4.57 15.18 -6.74
C ARG A 214 4.56 15.46 -5.25
N LEU A 215 4.47 14.41 -4.44
CA LEU A 215 4.43 14.47 -2.99
C LEU A 215 5.64 13.77 -2.42
N ARG A 216 6.41 14.45 -1.57
CA ARG A 216 7.66 13.94 -1.01
C ARG A 216 7.75 14.17 0.48
N ASN A 217 8.31 13.20 1.16
CA ASN A 217 8.80 13.41 2.51
C ASN A 217 10.32 13.63 2.46
N LEU A 218 10.75 14.87 2.58
CA LEU A 218 12.17 15.24 2.59
C LEU A 218 12.76 15.31 4.02
N SER A 219 11.96 14.96 5.05
CA SER A 219 12.38 14.94 6.44
C SER A 219 12.90 13.54 6.84
N ASP A 220 13.43 13.45 8.06
CA ASP A 220 13.90 12.23 8.71
C ASP A 220 12.81 11.52 9.55
N LYS A 221 11.58 12.04 9.54
CA LYS A 221 10.45 11.54 10.29
C LYS A 221 9.33 11.10 9.37
N LEU A 222 8.48 10.19 9.86
CA LEU A 222 7.27 9.80 9.17
C LEU A 222 6.36 11.01 8.96
N VAL A 223 5.77 11.14 7.77
CA VAL A 223 4.70 12.10 7.48
C VAL A 223 3.41 11.34 7.25
N ARG A 224 2.32 11.83 7.84
CA ARG A 224 0.97 11.27 7.67
C ARG A 224 0.02 12.33 7.14
N ALA A 225 -0.76 11.99 6.14
CA ALA A 225 -1.76 12.87 5.57
C ALA A 225 -3.05 12.11 5.27
N VAL A 226 -4.16 12.81 5.30
CA VAL A 226 -5.46 12.32 4.81
C VAL A 226 -5.67 12.92 3.43
N TRP A 227 -6.15 12.09 2.51
CA TRP A 227 -6.52 12.50 1.17
C TRP A 227 -7.94 12.09 0.84
N PHE A 228 -8.65 13.03 0.24
CA PHE A 228 -9.94 12.83 -0.36
C PHE A 228 -9.78 13.10 -1.85
N VAL A 229 -9.76 12.01 -2.64
CA VAL A 229 -9.53 12.05 -4.09
C VAL A 229 -10.86 11.82 -4.79
N VAL A 230 -11.26 12.75 -5.64
CA VAL A 230 -12.49 12.70 -6.44
C VAL A 230 -12.08 12.59 -7.90
N THR A 231 -12.42 11.47 -8.57
CA THR A 231 -12.06 11.21 -9.99
C THR A 231 -13.28 11.09 -10.88
#